data_28c0b9fbd0eb6b7c7f62b343b2e213b4
#
_entry.id   28c0b9fbd0eb6b7c7f62b343b2e213b4
#
_cell.length_a   1.000
_cell.length_b   1.000
_cell.length_c   1.000
_cell.angle_alpha   90.00
_cell.angle_beta   90.00
_cell.angle_gamma   90.00
#
_symmetry.space_group_name_H-M   'P 1'
#
loop_
_entity.id
_entity.type
_entity.pdbx_description
1 polymer ?
#
loop_
_entity_poly.entity_id
_entity_poly.type
_entity_poly.pdbx_seq_one_letter_code
_entity_poly.pdbx_strand_id
1 'polypeptide(L)'
;MNTTMRIFSVFLLSVFVMCVSASSTNIVFAEVETGVDIGQKAAPFKLLSVEGKEIALESFAKDKVTLLVFGTTWCPSCRHEVPILKEYYDELKDDGLKVLGIDVQESKKKVSSFIGKNRINYPVALDSNAEVARLYQVVGNTFKYSLG
;
A
#
# COMPACT_ATOMS: atom_id res chain seq x y z
N MET A 1 -61.72 38.02 12.70
CA MET A 1 -60.42 37.50 12.30
C MET A 1 -60.66 36.57 11.12
N ASN A 2 -60.38 37.08 9.92
CA ASN A 2 -60.97 36.59 8.67
C ASN A 2 -60.42 35.27 8.21
N THR A 3 -61.28 34.38 7.73
CA THR A 3 -61.03 33.04 7.20
C THR A 3 -59.91 33.06 6.10
N THR A 4 -59.81 34.13 5.34
CA THR A 4 -58.81 34.37 4.29
C THR A 4 -57.38 34.48 4.83
N MET A 5 -57.19 35.00 6.04
CA MET A 5 -55.86 35.15 6.68
C MET A 5 -55.31 33.80 7.21
N ARG A 6 -56.22 32.88 7.54
CA ARG A 6 -55.81 31.52 7.94
C ARG A 6 -55.36 30.63 6.78
N ILE A 7 -55.99 30.78 5.62
CA ILE A 7 -55.64 30.06 4.40
C ILE A 7 -54.24 30.48 3.89
N PHE A 8 -53.94 31.79 3.94
CA PHE A 8 -52.60 32.30 3.53
C PHE A 8 -51.48 31.84 4.43
N SER A 9 -51.73 31.72 5.77
CA SER A 9 -50.74 31.24 6.74
C SER A 9 -50.42 29.77 6.56
N VAL A 10 -51.43 28.93 6.26
CA VAL A 10 -51.24 27.50 6.02
C VAL A 10 -50.49 27.23 4.70
N PHE A 11 -50.74 28.05 3.66
CA PHE A 11 -50.05 27.93 2.37
C PHE A 11 -48.58 28.32 2.47
N LEU A 12 -48.25 29.35 3.25
CA LEU A 12 -46.85 29.79 3.47
C LEU A 12 -46.06 28.73 4.28
N LEU A 13 -46.67 28.09 5.24
CA LEU A 13 -46.02 26.99 6.01
C LEU A 13 -45.79 25.75 5.14
N SER A 14 -46.72 25.43 4.24
CA SER A 14 -46.61 24.27 3.33
C SER A 14 -45.48 24.45 2.31
N VAL A 15 -45.26 25.64 1.79
CA VAL A 15 -44.18 25.93 0.85
C VAL A 15 -42.82 25.95 1.53
N PHE A 16 -42.77 26.37 2.81
CA PHE A 16 -41.50 26.36 3.57
C PHE A 16 -41.01 24.93 3.94
N VAL A 17 -41.94 24.01 4.20
CA VAL A 17 -41.62 22.60 4.50
C VAL A 17 -41.15 21.86 3.25
N MET A 18 -41.57 22.26 2.06
CA MET A 18 -41.19 21.62 0.79
C MET A 18 -39.79 22.02 0.28
N CYS A 19 -39.22 23.12 0.75
CA CYS A 19 -37.89 23.60 0.36
C CYS A 19 -36.73 23.00 1.18
N VAL A 20 -37.00 22.30 2.30
CA VAL A 20 -35.95 21.77 3.19
C VAL A 20 -35.52 20.35 2.81
N SER A 21 -36.21 19.69 1.87
CA SER A 21 -35.99 18.26 1.57
C SER A 21 -35.05 17.98 0.36
N ALA A 22 -34.29 18.95 -0.13
CA ALA A 22 -33.47 18.75 -1.34
C ALA A 22 -31.98 19.11 -1.18
N SER A 23 -31.39 18.85 -0.02
CA SER A 23 -29.92 18.96 0.12
C SER A 23 -29.37 17.71 0.78
N SER A 24 -29.62 16.54 0.17
CA SER A 24 -28.77 15.38 0.41
C SER A 24 -27.44 15.63 -0.31
N THR A 25 -26.52 16.28 0.36
CA THR A 25 -25.13 16.28 -0.08
C THR A 25 -24.64 14.83 0.01
N ASN A 26 -24.70 14.11 -1.09
CA ASN A 26 -23.98 12.86 -1.25
C ASN A 26 -22.49 13.21 -1.17
N ILE A 27 -21.90 13.06 -0.01
CA ILE A 27 -20.45 13.06 0.13
C ILE A 27 -19.98 11.78 -0.56
N VAL A 28 -19.63 11.88 -1.83
CA VAL A 28 -18.94 10.82 -2.56
C VAL A 28 -17.53 10.81 -1.98
N PHE A 29 -17.28 9.90 -1.05
CA PHE A 29 -15.90 9.54 -0.73
C PHE A 29 -15.31 8.93 -1.99
N ALA A 30 -14.37 9.62 -2.61
CA ALA A 30 -13.60 9.05 -3.70
C ALA A 30 -12.89 7.83 -3.12
N GLU A 31 -13.29 6.63 -3.54
CA GLU A 31 -12.59 5.40 -3.21
C GLU A 31 -11.19 5.51 -3.83
N VAL A 32 -10.15 5.45 -2.99
CA VAL A 32 -8.77 5.50 -3.48
C VAL A 32 -8.52 4.24 -4.30
N GLU A 33 -8.30 4.41 -5.60
CA GLU A 33 -8.00 3.30 -6.49
C GLU A 33 -6.77 2.53 -6.02
N THR A 34 -6.82 1.21 -6.17
CA THR A 34 -5.70 0.33 -5.87
C THR A 34 -4.84 0.14 -7.11
N GLY A 35 -3.53 0.36 -6.98
CA GLY A 35 -2.61 0.25 -8.12
C GLY A 35 -1.17 0.50 -7.75
N VAL A 36 -0.38 0.88 -8.75
CA VAL A 36 1.06 1.11 -8.63
C VAL A 36 1.46 2.55 -8.94
N ASP A 37 0.50 3.39 -9.30
CA ASP A 37 0.75 4.79 -9.61
C ASP A 37 0.75 5.65 -8.34
N ILE A 38 1.38 6.82 -8.43
CA ILE A 38 1.42 7.78 -7.33
C ILE A 38 0.00 8.21 -6.95
N GLY A 39 -0.31 8.14 -5.67
CA GLY A 39 -1.63 8.48 -5.12
C GLY A 39 -2.61 7.32 -5.08
N GLN A 40 -2.29 6.17 -5.63
CA GLN A 40 -3.09 4.95 -5.51
C GLN A 40 -2.75 4.20 -4.21
N LYS A 41 -3.71 3.45 -3.68
CA LYS A 41 -3.46 2.51 -2.59
C LYS A 41 -2.68 1.32 -3.11
N ALA A 42 -1.59 0.96 -2.44
CA ALA A 42 -0.81 -0.22 -2.80
C ALA A 42 -1.67 -1.50 -2.78
N ALA A 43 -1.52 -2.32 -3.81
CA ALA A 43 -2.26 -3.57 -3.93
C ALA A 43 -1.88 -4.52 -2.78
N PRO A 44 -2.84 -5.06 -2.02
CA PRO A 44 -2.54 -5.93 -0.90
C PRO A 44 -1.97 -7.27 -1.37
N PHE A 45 -1.04 -7.80 -0.60
CA PHE A 45 -0.51 -9.15 -0.83
C PHE A 45 -0.10 -9.82 0.49
N LYS A 46 0.09 -11.14 0.43
CA LYS A 46 0.65 -11.96 1.49
C LYS A 46 1.71 -12.86 0.91
N LEU A 47 2.89 -12.86 1.51
CA LEU A 47 4.02 -13.72 1.14
C LEU A 47 4.62 -14.37 2.39
N LEU A 48 5.35 -15.47 2.20
CA LEU A 48 6.14 -16.06 3.27
C LEU A 48 7.55 -15.47 3.27
N SER A 49 8.05 -15.15 4.44
CA SER A 49 9.47 -14.81 4.61
C SER A 49 10.35 -16.06 4.45
N VAL A 50 11.66 -15.85 4.36
CA VAL A 50 12.62 -16.95 4.34
C VAL A 50 12.61 -17.77 5.63
N GLU A 51 12.16 -17.21 6.75
CA GLU A 51 11.94 -17.91 8.02
C GLU A 51 10.63 -18.71 8.05
N GLY A 52 9.73 -18.50 7.08
CA GLY A 52 8.42 -19.14 6.97
C GLY A 52 7.31 -18.39 7.72
N LYS A 53 7.52 -17.13 8.09
CA LYS A 53 6.49 -16.27 8.68
C LYS A 53 5.70 -15.58 7.58
N GLU A 54 4.38 -15.48 7.72
CA GLU A 54 3.54 -14.71 6.82
C GLU A 54 3.82 -13.21 7.00
N ILE A 55 4.03 -12.52 5.89
CA ILE A 55 4.11 -11.06 5.78
C ILE A 55 2.92 -10.60 4.94
N ALA A 56 1.97 -9.92 5.57
CA ALA A 56 0.87 -9.25 4.88
C ALA A 56 1.20 -7.76 4.76
N LEU A 57 1.14 -7.19 3.56
CA LEU A 57 1.53 -5.81 3.30
C LEU A 57 0.78 -4.82 4.20
N GLU A 58 -0.53 -4.96 4.36
CA GLU A 58 -1.34 -4.03 5.17
C GLU A 58 -0.84 -3.90 6.61
N SER A 59 -0.52 -5.03 7.25
CA SER A 59 0.00 -5.02 8.63
C SER A 59 1.48 -4.62 8.68
N PHE A 60 2.24 -4.96 7.66
CA PHE A 60 3.66 -4.62 7.58
C PHE A 60 3.87 -3.11 7.35
N ALA A 61 3.10 -2.50 6.45
CA ALA A 61 3.23 -1.10 6.08
C ALA A 61 2.46 -0.13 7.00
N LYS A 62 1.67 -0.65 7.95
CA LYS A 62 0.79 0.17 8.78
C LYS A 62 1.55 1.32 9.46
N ASP A 63 1.08 2.55 9.22
CA ASP A 63 1.58 3.81 9.82
C ASP A 63 3.10 4.04 9.62
N LYS A 64 3.67 3.51 8.53
CA LYS A 64 5.11 3.57 8.24
C LYS A 64 5.38 3.76 6.76
N VAL A 65 6.42 4.51 6.45
CA VAL A 65 6.98 4.54 5.10
C VAL A 65 7.60 3.18 4.79
N THR A 66 7.15 2.54 3.73
CA THR A 66 7.60 1.19 3.36
C THR A 66 8.22 1.19 1.98
N LEU A 67 9.44 0.69 1.88
CA LEU A 67 10.15 0.47 0.63
C LEU A 67 10.04 -1.02 0.24
N LEU A 68 9.33 -1.31 -0.84
CA LEU A 68 9.30 -2.64 -1.46
C LEU A 68 10.42 -2.74 -2.50
N VAL A 69 11.28 -3.74 -2.37
CA VAL A 69 12.43 -3.95 -3.26
C VAL A 69 12.31 -5.31 -3.91
N PHE A 70 11.92 -5.33 -5.18
CA PHE A 70 11.84 -6.56 -5.97
C PHE A 70 13.20 -6.89 -6.57
N GLY A 71 13.60 -8.14 -6.51
CA GLY A 71 14.88 -8.55 -7.06
C GLY A 71 15.10 -10.06 -7.07
N THR A 72 16.29 -10.44 -7.50
CA THR A 72 16.79 -11.82 -7.49
C THR A 72 18.25 -11.87 -7.03
N THR A 73 18.68 -13.01 -6.51
CA THR A 73 20.04 -13.18 -5.97
C THR A 73 21.14 -13.12 -7.05
N TRP A 74 20.80 -13.38 -8.30
CA TRP A 74 21.73 -13.38 -9.44
C TRP A 74 21.79 -12.05 -10.19
N CYS A 75 20.89 -11.11 -9.90
CA CYS A 75 20.83 -9.80 -10.55
C CYS A 75 22.00 -8.91 -10.09
N PRO A 76 22.89 -8.44 -10.98
CA PRO A 76 24.04 -7.63 -10.58
C PRO A 76 23.63 -6.30 -9.94
N SER A 77 22.67 -5.57 -10.51
CA SER A 77 22.19 -4.29 -9.96
C SER A 77 21.57 -4.48 -8.57
N CYS A 78 20.76 -5.52 -8.38
CA CYS A 78 20.18 -5.81 -7.07
C CYS A 78 21.28 -6.05 -6.01
N ARG A 79 22.32 -6.75 -6.37
CA ARG A 79 23.47 -7.01 -5.48
C ARG A 79 24.22 -5.75 -5.11
N HIS A 80 24.37 -4.82 -6.03
CA HIS A 80 25.01 -3.51 -5.78
C HIS A 80 24.18 -2.63 -4.84
N GLU A 81 22.87 -2.80 -4.81
CA GLU A 81 21.99 -2.01 -3.96
C GLU A 81 21.91 -2.52 -2.52
N VAL A 82 22.23 -3.81 -2.28
CA VAL A 82 22.13 -4.39 -0.94
C VAL A 82 22.86 -3.58 0.14
N PRO A 83 24.12 -3.14 -0.03
CA PRO A 83 24.79 -2.33 0.99
C PRO A 83 24.07 -1.01 1.28
N ILE A 84 23.57 -0.33 0.25
CA ILE A 84 22.84 0.94 0.36
C ILE A 84 21.53 0.75 1.12
N LEU A 85 20.77 -0.30 0.78
CA LEU A 85 19.51 -0.62 1.45
C LEU A 85 19.71 -0.98 2.93
N LYS A 86 20.80 -1.66 3.26
CA LYS A 86 21.17 -1.99 4.64
C LYS A 86 21.46 -0.73 5.45
N GLU A 87 22.22 0.20 4.88
CA GLU A 87 22.55 1.48 5.49
C GLU A 87 21.29 2.28 5.76
N TYR A 88 20.44 2.49 4.75
CA TYR A 88 19.15 3.20 4.92
C TYR A 88 18.24 2.53 5.95
N TYR A 89 18.19 1.20 5.96
CA TYR A 89 17.39 0.50 6.96
C TYR A 89 17.94 0.70 8.37
N ASP A 90 19.25 0.63 8.57
CA ASP A 90 19.88 0.84 9.88
C ASP A 90 19.71 2.26 10.38
N GLU A 91 19.81 3.26 9.49
CA GLU A 91 19.68 4.66 9.87
C GLU A 91 18.24 5.09 10.14
N LEU A 92 17.27 4.57 9.37
CA LEU A 92 15.90 5.13 9.34
C LEU A 92 14.82 4.20 9.93
N LYS A 93 15.15 2.96 10.32
CA LYS A 93 14.16 2.02 10.89
C LYS A 93 13.49 2.54 12.15
N ASP A 94 14.22 3.23 12.99
CA ASP A 94 13.72 3.80 14.23
C ASP A 94 12.87 5.08 13.98
N ASP A 95 13.14 5.77 12.87
CA ASP A 95 12.34 6.89 12.37
C ASP A 95 11.12 6.44 11.54
N GLY A 96 10.93 5.14 11.39
CA GLY A 96 9.73 4.56 10.81
C GLY A 96 9.85 4.06 9.38
N LEU A 97 11.06 4.00 8.81
CA LEU A 97 11.27 3.30 7.54
C LEU A 97 11.16 1.80 7.73
N LYS A 98 10.40 1.15 6.84
CA LYS A 98 10.41 -0.30 6.65
C LYS A 98 10.96 -0.64 5.27
N VAL A 99 11.80 -1.64 5.19
CA VAL A 99 12.28 -2.21 3.93
C VAL A 99 11.82 -3.65 3.85
N LEU A 100 11.20 -4.04 2.74
CA LEU A 100 10.83 -5.41 2.45
C LEU A 100 11.45 -5.82 1.12
N GLY A 101 12.45 -6.71 1.17
CA GLY A 101 12.94 -7.39 -0.03
C GLY A 101 11.92 -8.41 -0.50
N ILE A 102 11.67 -8.48 -1.79
CA ILE A 102 10.79 -9.49 -2.41
C ILE A 102 11.61 -10.21 -3.47
N ASP A 103 12.01 -11.43 -3.14
CA ASP A 103 12.76 -12.28 -4.05
C ASP A 103 11.83 -13.05 -4.98
N VAL A 104 12.05 -12.92 -6.29
CA VAL A 104 11.14 -13.40 -7.32
C VAL A 104 11.64 -14.70 -7.93
N GLN A 105 10.82 -15.76 -7.85
CA GLN A 105 11.02 -17.05 -8.51
C GLN A 105 12.32 -17.79 -8.12
N GLU A 106 12.78 -17.64 -6.88
CA GLU A 106 13.93 -18.38 -6.38
C GLU A 106 13.59 -19.26 -5.19
N SER A 107 14.39 -20.29 -4.97
CA SER A 107 14.18 -21.20 -3.86
C SER A 107 14.59 -20.57 -2.52
N LYS A 108 13.85 -20.87 -1.46
CA LYS A 108 14.17 -20.47 -0.09
C LYS A 108 15.65 -20.70 0.26
N LYS A 109 16.22 -21.87 -0.09
CA LYS A 109 17.62 -22.22 0.20
C LYS A 109 18.60 -21.22 -0.43
N LYS A 110 18.36 -20.85 -1.69
CA LYS A 110 19.22 -19.91 -2.43
C LYS A 110 19.15 -18.51 -1.84
N VAL A 111 17.94 -18.04 -1.57
CA VAL A 111 17.71 -16.73 -0.97
C VAL A 111 18.29 -16.63 0.44
N SER A 112 18.07 -17.65 1.29
CA SER A 112 18.66 -17.69 2.65
C SER A 112 20.18 -17.65 2.63
N SER A 113 20.81 -18.37 1.68
CA SER A 113 22.27 -18.33 1.50
C SER A 113 22.75 -16.93 1.09
N PHE A 114 22.01 -16.26 0.21
CA PHE A 114 22.33 -14.91 -0.23
C PHE A 114 22.21 -13.90 0.92
N ILE A 115 21.12 -13.97 1.70
CA ILE A 115 20.90 -13.13 2.89
C ILE A 115 22.07 -13.28 3.87
N GLY A 116 22.46 -14.50 4.18
CA GLY A 116 23.57 -14.76 5.11
C GLY A 116 24.92 -14.24 4.60
N LYS A 117 25.24 -14.48 3.32
CA LYS A 117 26.49 -14.03 2.71
C LYS A 117 26.61 -12.50 2.67
N ASN A 118 25.52 -11.80 2.40
CA ASN A 118 25.49 -10.34 2.28
C ASN A 118 25.09 -9.65 3.59
N ARG A 119 24.82 -10.42 4.65
CA ARG A 119 24.39 -9.91 5.96
C ARG A 119 23.21 -8.94 5.83
N ILE A 120 22.19 -9.34 5.07
CA ILE A 120 20.96 -8.53 4.90
C ILE A 120 20.26 -8.46 6.24
N ASN A 121 19.93 -7.25 6.69
CA ASN A 121 19.41 -6.93 8.02
C ASN A 121 17.93 -6.52 7.99
N TYR A 122 17.29 -6.51 6.83
CA TYR A 122 15.87 -6.25 6.64
C TYR A 122 15.13 -7.52 6.21
N PRO A 123 13.79 -7.60 6.41
CA PRO A 123 12.98 -8.75 6.02
C PRO A 123 13.02 -9.04 4.52
N VAL A 124 13.03 -10.32 4.17
CA VAL A 124 12.93 -10.78 2.77
C VAL A 124 11.82 -11.81 2.64
N ALA A 125 10.89 -11.56 1.73
CA ALA A 125 9.78 -12.44 1.36
C ALA A 125 10.06 -13.15 0.03
N LEU A 126 9.39 -14.29 -0.17
CA LEU A 126 9.54 -15.14 -1.35
C LEU A 126 8.28 -15.06 -2.22
N ASP A 127 8.40 -14.47 -3.40
CA ASP A 127 7.38 -14.47 -4.44
C ASP A 127 7.68 -15.60 -5.45
N SER A 128 7.50 -16.85 -4.99
CA SER A 128 7.94 -18.05 -5.71
C SER A 128 7.28 -18.26 -7.07
N ASN A 129 6.10 -17.70 -7.29
CA ASN A 129 5.33 -17.79 -8.54
C ASN A 129 5.23 -16.46 -9.30
N ALA A 130 5.93 -15.42 -8.84
CA ALA A 130 5.93 -14.07 -9.37
C ALA A 130 4.53 -13.42 -9.44
N GLU A 131 3.61 -13.79 -8.56
CA GLU A 131 2.27 -13.20 -8.53
C GLU A 131 2.31 -11.75 -8.08
N VAL A 132 3.07 -11.45 -7.03
CA VAL A 132 3.19 -10.09 -6.52
C VAL A 132 4.03 -9.23 -7.47
N ALA A 133 5.08 -9.78 -8.06
CA ALA A 133 5.85 -9.07 -9.09
C ALA A 133 4.97 -8.66 -10.28
N ARG A 134 4.07 -9.56 -10.75
CA ARG A 134 3.10 -9.22 -11.81
C ARG A 134 2.07 -8.19 -11.35
N LEU A 135 1.54 -8.33 -10.13
CA LEU A 135 0.59 -7.38 -9.54
C LEU A 135 1.16 -5.95 -9.49
N TYR A 136 2.44 -5.83 -9.18
CA TYR A 136 3.17 -4.56 -9.14
C TYR A 136 3.82 -4.19 -10.48
N GLN A 137 3.45 -4.87 -11.57
CA GLN A 137 3.94 -4.58 -12.92
C GLN A 137 5.47 -4.50 -13.02
N VAL A 138 6.17 -5.33 -12.22
CA VAL A 138 7.62 -5.38 -12.21
C VAL A 138 8.13 -5.92 -13.54
N VAL A 139 8.79 -5.05 -14.32
CA VAL A 139 9.40 -5.40 -15.61
C VAL A 139 10.92 -5.34 -15.46
N GLY A 140 11.58 -6.49 -15.55
CA GLY A 140 13.03 -6.61 -15.32
C GLY A 140 13.39 -7.02 -13.89
N ASN A 141 14.62 -6.82 -13.49
CA ASN A 141 15.19 -7.46 -12.30
C ASN A 141 15.34 -6.54 -11.06
N THR A 142 15.01 -5.27 -11.19
CA THR A 142 15.14 -4.32 -10.08
C THR A 142 14.05 -3.26 -10.17
N PHE A 143 13.09 -3.32 -9.25
CA PHE A 143 12.08 -2.27 -9.08
C PHE A 143 11.90 -1.95 -7.61
N LYS A 144 11.67 -0.67 -7.33
CA LYS A 144 11.42 -0.15 -5.99
C LYS A 144 10.10 0.63 -5.97
N TYR A 145 9.30 0.36 -4.95
CA TYR A 145 8.10 1.13 -4.66
C TYR A 145 8.21 1.69 -3.24
N SER A 146 8.01 2.99 -3.09
CA SER A 146 7.84 3.63 -1.78
C SER A 146 6.35 3.81 -1.52
N LEU A 147 5.89 3.29 -0.41
CA LEU A 147 4.53 3.42 0.10
C LEU A 147 4.57 4.34 1.31
N GLY A 148 3.81 5.42 1.27
CA GLY A 148 3.72 6.41 2.36
C GLY A 148 2.29 6.60 2.83
#